data_14de1887ffd9ef6aecc10440411f1172
#
_entry.id   14de1887ffd9ef6aecc10440411f1172
#
_cell.length_a   1.000
_cell.length_b   1.000
_cell.length_c   1.000
_cell.angle_alpha   90.00
_cell.angle_beta   90.00
_cell.angle_gamma   90.00
#
_symmetry.space_group_name_H-M   'P 1'
#
loop_
_entity.id
_entity.type
_entity.pdbx_description
1 polymer ?
#
loop_
_entity_poly.entity_id
_entity_poly.type
_entity_poly.pdbx_seq_one_letter_code
_entity_poly.pdbx_strand_id
1 'polypeptide(L)'
;MAVIYYPSLVSVLSWLPARYFGVLMGWDDPVVGGRTMMLAGVFMVVTYTMNALAPKLAGKFQICTTIIKLIPLLLMAVVGTIVGLTSGMTEFNFSNVVTEMPFTEGLFGAIVSLAFAFEGWICATSIGSELKDSKKNMPRALLIGTVIVAIVYVIYYIGLAGAVESEVMMAGGEAGAKIAFQNIFGQVGGAAIFVFVVISCWGTCNGLTMAVTRGMFDLAVESGSPKLAMFKNVDANTNMANNSAVFGLLVSSLWLLYFYGGTIMGGFGPFKFDSSELPIITLYAIYIPIYIALLKRRDLPGFRGKVMPILAILCSLFMVFAAIYSHKWNVLYYLIVFFVIEVIGAFFKSGKKA
;
A
#
# COMPACT_ATOMS: atom_id res chain seq x y z
N MET A 1 -13.42 -4.21 -0.52
CA MET A 1 -12.24 -4.63 0.29
C MET A 1 -11.71 -6.01 -0.14
N ALA A 2 -12.47 -7.10 0.05
CA ALA A 2 -11.99 -8.49 -0.11
C ALA A 2 -11.60 -8.92 -1.53
N VAL A 3 -12.11 -8.28 -2.58
CA VAL A 3 -11.90 -8.69 -3.99
C VAL A 3 -11.09 -7.67 -4.79
N ILE A 4 -11.21 -6.39 -4.47
CA ILE A 4 -10.53 -5.31 -5.21
C ILE A 4 -9.36 -4.78 -4.40
N TYR A 5 -9.62 -4.07 -3.30
CA TYR A 5 -8.65 -3.28 -2.58
C TYR A 5 -7.46 -4.10 -2.06
N TYR A 6 -7.67 -5.03 -1.13
CA TYR A 6 -6.57 -5.79 -0.58
C TYR A 6 -5.86 -6.69 -1.60
N PRO A 7 -6.57 -7.46 -2.46
CA PRO A 7 -5.89 -8.33 -3.41
C PRO A 7 -5.09 -7.58 -4.48
N SER A 8 -5.57 -6.41 -4.97
CA SER A 8 -4.81 -5.60 -5.92
C SER A 8 -3.53 -5.05 -5.29
N LEU A 9 -3.59 -4.57 -4.05
CA LEU A 9 -2.41 -4.10 -3.33
C LEU A 9 -1.42 -5.23 -3.01
N VAL A 10 -1.90 -6.42 -2.62
CA VAL A 10 -1.01 -7.58 -2.40
C VAL A 10 -0.31 -7.98 -3.68
N SER A 11 -0.96 -7.87 -4.84
CA SER A 11 -0.32 -8.15 -6.14
C SER A 11 0.89 -7.24 -6.38
N VAL A 12 0.73 -5.95 -6.19
CA VAL A 12 1.80 -4.95 -6.33
C VAL A 12 2.88 -5.14 -5.27
N LEU A 13 2.49 -5.36 -4.01
CA LEU A 13 3.42 -5.58 -2.90
C LEU A 13 4.14 -6.92 -2.96
N SER A 14 3.69 -7.88 -3.76
CA SER A 14 4.44 -9.09 -4.07
C SER A 14 5.49 -8.83 -5.16
N TRP A 15 5.18 -7.95 -6.12
CA TRP A 15 6.10 -7.55 -7.18
C TRP A 15 7.20 -6.62 -6.68
N LEU A 16 6.92 -5.71 -5.75
CA LEU A 16 7.92 -4.76 -5.24
C LEU A 16 9.19 -5.44 -4.67
N PRO A 17 9.13 -6.39 -3.72
CA PRO A 17 10.33 -7.05 -3.23
C PRO A 17 11.07 -7.84 -4.31
N ALA A 18 10.35 -8.40 -5.29
CA ALA A 18 10.95 -9.07 -6.43
C ALA A 18 11.72 -8.10 -7.33
N ARG A 19 11.15 -6.93 -7.61
CA ARG A 19 11.78 -5.85 -8.36
C ARG A 19 13.03 -5.33 -7.65
N TYR A 20 12.94 -4.99 -6.36
CA TYR A 20 14.09 -4.54 -5.57
C TYR A 20 15.17 -5.60 -5.46
N PHE A 21 14.79 -6.88 -5.35
CA PHE A 21 15.74 -7.99 -5.40
C PHE A 21 16.43 -8.06 -6.77
N GLY A 22 15.70 -7.91 -7.87
CA GLY A 22 16.26 -7.85 -9.23
C GLY A 22 17.27 -6.71 -9.40
N VAL A 23 16.95 -5.52 -8.87
CA VAL A 23 17.88 -4.36 -8.84
C VAL A 23 19.13 -4.69 -8.01
N LEU A 24 18.98 -5.34 -6.86
CA LEU A 24 20.09 -5.74 -6.01
C LEU A 24 21.03 -6.73 -6.72
N MET A 25 20.44 -7.70 -7.43
CA MET A 25 21.15 -8.73 -8.16
C MET A 25 21.70 -8.27 -9.53
N GLY A 26 21.38 -7.03 -9.94
CA GLY A 26 21.82 -6.47 -11.22
C GLY A 26 21.16 -7.14 -12.42
N TRP A 27 19.90 -7.54 -12.34
CA TRP A 27 19.17 -8.07 -13.48
C TRP A 27 18.98 -6.99 -14.56
N ASP A 28 19.11 -7.38 -15.84
CA ASP A 28 18.98 -6.44 -16.97
C ASP A 28 17.59 -5.79 -17.03
N ASP A 29 16.55 -6.54 -16.65
CA ASP A 29 15.16 -6.07 -16.62
C ASP A 29 14.48 -6.42 -15.29
N PRO A 30 14.70 -5.63 -14.24
CA PRO A 30 14.10 -5.86 -12.94
C PRO A 30 12.63 -5.46 -12.85
N VAL A 31 12.09 -4.74 -13.85
CA VAL A 31 10.70 -4.21 -13.84
C VAL A 31 9.73 -5.19 -14.47
N VAL A 32 9.96 -5.54 -15.74
CA VAL A 32 9.04 -6.36 -16.55
C VAL A 32 9.57 -7.76 -16.85
N GLY A 33 10.78 -8.08 -16.41
CA GLY A 33 11.42 -9.36 -16.69
C GLY A 33 10.65 -10.55 -16.12
N GLY A 34 10.60 -11.64 -16.87
CA GLY A 34 9.94 -12.88 -16.45
C GLY A 34 10.48 -13.44 -15.12
N ARG A 35 11.77 -13.22 -14.82
CA ARG A 35 12.37 -13.61 -13.53
C ARG A 35 11.74 -12.86 -12.36
N THR A 36 11.51 -11.55 -12.53
CA THR A 36 10.85 -10.70 -11.52
C THR A 36 9.42 -11.14 -11.28
N MET A 37 8.66 -11.42 -12.34
CA MET A 37 7.28 -11.88 -12.22
C MET A 37 7.17 -13.27 -11.58
N MET A 38 8.08 -14.18 -11.92
CA MET A 38 8.16 -15.48 -11.26
C MET A 38 8.45 -15.33 -9.76
N LEU A 39 9.42 -14.50 -9.40
CA LEU A 39 9.77 -14.23 -8.01
C LEU A 39 8.63 -13.54 -7.25
N ALA A 40 7.89 -12.64 -7.90
CA ALA A 40 6.68 -12.02 -7.32
C ALA A 40 5.63 -13.08 -6.98
N GLY A 41 5.39 -14.03 -7.89
CA GLY A 41 4.52 -15.17 -7.63
C GLY A 41 4.99 -16.03 -6.44
N VAL A 42 6.30 -16.27 -6.34
CA VAL A 42 6.89 -17.00 -5.19
C VAL A 42 6.67 -16.24 -3.89
N PHE A 43 6.96 -14.93 -3.84
CA PHE A 43 6.70 -14.11 -2.65
C PHE A 43 5.22 -14.15 -2.25
N MET A 44 4.30 -14.05 -3.22
CA MET A 44 2.87 -14.13 -2.97
C MET A 44 2.49 -15.47 -2.35
N VAL A 45 2.84 -16.59 -3.00
CA VAL A 45 2.46 -17.93 -2.53
C VAL A 45 3.05 -18.23 -1.16
N VAL A 46 4.34 -17.92 -0.94
CA VAL A 46 5.01 -18.13 0.36
C VAL A 46 4.32 -17.32 1.45
N THR A 47 3.97 -16.05 1.16
CA THR A 47 3.32 -15.18 2.13
C THR A 47 1.92 -15.69 2.49
N TYR A 48 1.11 -16.08 1.50
CA TYR A 48 -0.21 -16.67 1.76
C TYR A 48 -0.12 -17.99 2.53
N THR A 49 0.81 -18.88 2.15
CA THR A 49 1.04 -20.15 2.83
C THR A 49 1.43 -19.92 4.29
N MET A 50 2.34 -18.97 4.54
CA MET A 50 2.75 -18.64 5.90
C MET A 50 1.59 -18.10 6.74
N ASN A 51 0.75 -17.23 6.18
CA ASN A 51 -0.40 -16.67 6.89
C ASN A 51 -1.51 -17.72 7.13
N ALA A 52 -1.75 -18.64 6.19
CA ALA A 52 -2.79 -19.65 6.32
C ALA A 52 -2.38 -20.82 7.24
N LEU A 53 -1.15 -21.33 7.08
CA LEU A 53 -0.70 -22.55 7.74
C LEU A 53 0.17 -22.30 9.00
N ALA A 54 0.83 -21.16 9.10
CA ALA A 54 1.72 -20.81 10.19
C ALA A 54 1.51 -19.36 10.69
N PRO A 55 0.30 -18.97 11.14
CA PRO A 55 -0.01 -17.58 11.49
C PRO A 55 0.87 -17.00 12.60
N LYS A 56 1.34 -17.83 13.53
CA LYS A 56 2.31 -17.42 14.55
C LYS A 56 3.66 -17.01 13.94
N LEU A 57 4.11 -17.71 12.89
CA LEU A 57 5.33 -17.37 12.16
C LEU A 57 5.12 -16.08 11.36
N ALA A 58 3.97 -15.94 10.68
CA ALA A 58 3.61 -14.72 9.96
C ALA A 58 3.61 -13.49 10.88
N GLY A 59 3.06 -13.61 12.10
CA GLY A 59 3.08 -12.55 13.09
C GLY A 59 4.49 -12.18 13.57
N LYS A 60 5.34 -13.17 13.86
CA LYS A 60 6.75 -12.93 14.21
C LYS A 60 7.52 -12.27 13.07
N PHE A 61 7.32 -12.76 11.84
CA PHE A 61 7.91 -12.17 10.64
C PHE A 61 7.48 -10.71 10.47
N GLN A 62 6.20 -10.39 10.72
CA GLN A 62 5.71 -9.01 10.68
C GLN A 62 6.41 -8.10 11.69
N ILE A 63 6.61 -8.56 12.91
CA ILE A 63 7.32 -7.78 13.95
C ILE A 63 8.78 -7.56 13.54
N CYS A 64 9.49 -8.62 13.14
CA CYS A 64 10.89 -8.52 12.71
C CYS A 64 11.06 -7.57 11.53
N THR A 65 10.24 -7.71 10.49
CA THR A 65 10.32 -6.85 9.30
C THR A 65 9.93 -5.41 9.58
N THR A 66 9.04 -5.17 10.57
CA THR A 66 8.72 -3.81 11.02
C THR A 66 9.92 -3.12 11.67
N ILE A 67 10.73 -3.85 12.45
CA ILE A 67 11.96 -3.32 13.02
C ILE A 67 13.00 -3.10 11.92
N ILE A 68 13.19 -4.09 11.06
CA ILE A 68 14.18 -4.05 9.97
C ILE A 68 13.91 -2.88 9.01
N LYS A 69 12.65 -2.60 8.66
CA LYS A 69 12.31 -1.51 7.75
C LYS A 69 12.67 -0.11 8.26
N LEU A 70 12.75 0.08 9.57
CA LEU A 70 13.15 1.37 10.14
C LEU A 70 14.63 1.65 9.95
N ILE A 71 15.48 0.63 9.80
CA ILE A 71 16.93 0.79 9.67
C ILE A 71 17.30 1.63 8.44
N PRO A 72 16.97 1.24 7.19
CA PRO A 72 17.31 2.04 6.01
C PRO A 72 16.64 3.41 6.02
N LEU A 73 15.40 3.51 6.52
CA LEU A 73 14.67 4.77 6.60
C LEU A 73 15.38 5.76 7.52
N LEU A 74 15.71 5.34 8.74
CA LEU A 74 16.36 6.21 9.72
C LEU A 74 17.80 6.53 9.35
N LEU A 75 18.54 5.55 8.80
CA LEU A 75 19.90 5.79 8.33
C LEU A 75 19.92 6.84 7.23
N MET A 76 19.08 6.72 6.19
CA MET A 76 19.01 7.70 5.12
C MET A 76 18.48 9.04 5.64
N ALA A 77 17.45 9.05 6.48
CA ALA A 77 16.90 10.26 7.06
C ALA A 77 17.95 11.06 7.85
N VAL A 78 18.80 10.40 8.63
CA VAL A 78 19.80 11.10 9.47
C VAL A 78 21.08 11.34 8.69
N VAL A 79 21.73 10.27 8.22
CA VAL A 79 23.07 10.37 7.60
C VAL A 79 22.99 11.07 6.25
N GLY A 80 21.99 10.72 5.40
CA GLY A 80 21.78 11.36 4.12
C GLY A 80 21.51 12.85 4.24
N THR A 81 20.70 13.27 5.23
CA THR A 81 20.47 14.70 5.51
C THR A 81 21.75 15.42 5.94
N ILE A 82 22.54 14.86 6.85
CA ILE A 82 23.79 15.47 7.32
C ILE A 82 24.78 15.60 6.14
N VAL A 83 24.99 14.51 5.39
CA VAL A 83 25.91 14.53 4.24
C VAL A 83 25.42 15.51 3.16
N GLY A 84 24.13 15.51 2.85
CA GLY A 84 23.57 16.40 1.83
C GLY A 84 23.66 17.88 2.18
N LEU A 85 23.48 18.25 3.46
CA LEU A 85 23.65 19.64 3.92
C LEU A 85 25.13 20.07 3.92
N THR A 86 26.04 19.16 4.27
CA THR A 86 27.49 19.47 4.30
C THR A 86 28.13 19.50 2.91
N SER A 87 27.63 18.69 1.97
CA SER A 87 28.12 18.66 0.59
C SER A 87 27.46 19.70 -0.34
N GLY A 88 26.38 20.34 0.09
CA GLY A 88 25.57 21.23 -0.74
C GLY A 88 24.62 20.50 -1.70
N MET A 89 24.59 19.16 -1.73
CA MET A 89 23.73 18.38 -2.63
C MET A 89 22.24 18.65 -2.37
N THR A 90 21.85 18.78 -1.11
CA THR A 90 20.46 19.12 -0.75
C THR A 90 20.07 20.47 -1.36
N GLU A 91 20.89 21.51 -1.20
CA GLU A 91 20.63 22.84 -1.78
C GLU A 91 20.57 22.77 -3.31
N PHE A 92 21.51 22.05 -3.94
CA PHE A 92 21.53 21.82 -5.38
C PHE A 92 20.22 21.22 -5.89
N ASN A 93 19.73 20.14 -5.27
CA ASN A 93 18.52 19.44 -5.70
C ASN A 93 17.23 20.26 -5.49
N PHE A 94 17.17 21.08 -4.42
CA PHE A 94 15.98 21.91 -4.17
C PHE A 94 16.00 23.22 -4.97
N SER A 95 17.15 23.66 -5.48
CA SER A 95 17.29 24.88 -6.29
C SER A 95 17.15 24.62 -7.79
N ASN A 96 17.41 23.39 -8.26
CA ASN A 96 17.39 23.05 -9.68
C ASN A 96 16.12 22.30 -10.04
N VAL A 97 15.42 22.80 -11.07
CA VAL A 97 14.27 22.11 -11.69
C VAL A 97 14.80 21.19 -12.77
N VAL A 98 14.63 19.88 -12.59
CA VAL A 98 15.14 18.82 -13.49
C VAL A 98 14.06 18.24 -14.44
N THR A 99 12.88 18.82 -14.48
CA THR A 99 11.78 18.35 -15.32
C THR A 99 11.07 19.53 -15.99
N GLU A 100 10.66 19.31 -17.25
CA GLU A 100 9.79 20.24 -18.00
C GLU A 100 8.29 19.99 -17.71
N MET A 101 7.97 18.99 -16.87
CA MET A 101 6.59 18.66 -16.52
C MET A 101 5.92 19.85 -15.82
N PRO A 102 4.69 20.22 -16.21
CA PRO A 102 3.94 21.25 -15.52
C PRO A 102 3.82 20.96 -14.03
N PHE A 103 4.06 21.97 -13.19
CA PHE A 103 4.01 21.83 -11.72
C PHE A 103 2.75 21.13 -11.22
N THR A 104 1.59 21.47 -11.81
CA THR A 104 0.31 20.88 -11.43
C THR A 104 0.24 19.38 -11.72
N GLU A 105 0.76 18.91 -12.86
CA GLU A 105 0.79 17.47 -13.19
C GLU A 105 1.72 16.72 -12.23
N GLY A 106 2.92 17.26 -11.99
CA GLY A 106 3.86 16.68 -11.02
C GLY A 106 3.30 16.63 -9.61
N LEU A 107 2.65 17.72 -9.16
CA LEU A 107 2.05 17.80 -7.83
C LEU A 107 0.93 16.77 -7.65
N PHE A 108 -0.03 16.69 -8.56
CA PHE A 108 -1.14 15.75 -8.43
C PHE A 108 -0.70 14.29 -8.58
N GLY A 109 0.28 14.01 -9.46
CA GLY A 109 0.90 12.69 -9.54
C GLY A 109 1.56 12.28 -8.22
N ALA A 110 2.36 13.18 -7.63
CA ALA A 110 3.00 12.94 -6.34
C ALA A 110 1.99 12.72 -5.20
N ILE A 111 0.88 13.50 -5.16
CA ILE A 111 -0.18 13.34 -4.15
C ILE A 111 -0.82 11.95 -4.25
N VAL A 112 -1.11 11.47 -5.46
CA VAL A 112 -1.72 10.16 -5.67
C VAL A 112 -0.74 9.03 -5.29
N SER A 113 0.53 9.14 -5.66
CA SER A 113 1.57 8.18 -5.24
C SER A 113 1.81 8.19 -3.73
N LEU A 114 1.71 9.36 -3.09
CA LEU A 114 1.76 9.47 -1.62
C LEU A 114 0.56 8.80 -0.96
N ALA A 115 -0.63 8.78 -1.59
CA ALA A 115 -1.76 8.01 -1.07
C ALA A 115 -1.40 6.53 -0.90
N PHE A 116 -0.68 5.94 -1.86
CA PHE A 116 -0.16 4.58 -1.75
C PHE A 116 0.87 4.46 -0.61
N ALA A 117 1.80 5.40 -0.49
CA ALA A 117 2.84 5.36 0.53
C ALA A 117 2.30 5.47 1.97
N PHE A 118 1.20 6.22 2.17
CA PHE A 118 0.53 6.39 3.47
C PHE A 118 -0.56 5.35 3.73
N GLU A 119 -0.81 4.42 2.80
CA GLU A 119 -1.89 3.44 2.93
C GLU A 119 -1.55 2.34 3.94
N GLY A 120 -2.59 1.64 4.40
CA GLY A 120 -2.47 0.53 5.35
C GLY A 120 -2.97 0.84 6.76
N TRP A 121 -3.24 2.09 7.10
CA TRP A 121 -3.78 2.45 8.42
C TRP A 121 -5.13 1.77 8.72
N ILE A 122 -5.94 1.51 7.68
CA ILE A 122 -7.22 0.84 7.82
C ILE A 122 -7.06 -0.62 8.29
N CYS A 123 -5.94 -1.28 7.95
CA CYS A 123 -5.64 -2.63 8.42
C CYS A 123 -5.54 -2.68 9.96
N ALA A 124 -5.10 -1.60 10.60
CA ALA A 124 -5.04 -1.53 12.05
C ALA A 124 -6.45 -1.56 12.69
N THR A 125 -7.49 -1.13 11.97
CA THR A 125 -8.85 -1.18 12.48
C THR A 125 -9.38 -2.61 12.62
N SER A 126 -8.88 -3.57 11.83
CA SER A 126 -9.28 -4.98 11.88
C SER A 126 -8.88 -5.67 13.19
N ILE A 127 -7.84 -5.18 13.88
CA ILE A 127 -7.41 -5.70 15.18
C ILE A 127 -8.05 -4.95 16.36
N GLY A 128 -9.00 -4.08 16.09
CA GLY A 128 -9.65 -3.26 17.11
C GLY A 128 -10.33 -4.05 18.22
N SER A 129 -10.87 -5.23 17.91
CA SER A 129 -11.46 -6.15 18.89
C SER A 129 -10.45 -6.82 19.83
N GLU A 130 -9.20 -6.91 19.41
CA GLU A 130 -8.11 -7.54 20.17
C GLU A 130 -7.37 -6.51 21.07
N LEU A 131 -7.59 -5.22 20.86
CA LEU A 131 -6.94 -4.14 21.60
C LEU A 131 -7.61 -3.87 22.94
N LYS A 132 -6.81 -3.85 24.01
CA LYS A 132 -7.25 -3.37 25.31
C LYS A 132 -7.66 -1.90 25.22
N ASP A 133 -8.83 -1.54 25.78
CA ASP A 133 -9.38 -0.19 25.73
C ASP A 133 -9.40 0.41 24.29
N SER A 134 -9.83 -0.38 23.32
CA SER A 134 -9.78 -0.07 21.90
C SER A 134 -10.35 1.31 21.55
N LYS A 135 -11.48 1.69 22.15
CA LYS A 135 -12.12 3.00 21.92
C LYS A 135 -11.20 4.21 22.22
N LYS A 136 -10.22 4.03 23.10
CA LYS A 136 -9.28 5.08 23.52
C LYS A 136 -7.93 4.90 22.82
N ASN A 137 -7.42 3.68 22.75
CA ASN A 137 -6.07 3.39 22.29
C ASN A 137 -5.97 3.38 20.76
N MET A 138 -6.97 2.87 20.04
CA MET A 138 -6.96 2.84 18.57
C MET A 138 -6.86 4.26 17.95
N PRO A 139 -7.72 5.24 18.29
CA PRO A 139 -7.59 6.57 17.72
C PRO A 139 -6.26 7.26 18.03
N ARG A 140 -5.71 7.03 19.23
CA ARG A 140 -4.40 7.57 19.62
C ARG A 140 -3.26 6.93 18.83
N ALA A 141 -3.28 5.60 18.69
CA ALA A 141 -2.26 4.87 17.93
C ALA A 141 -2.26 5.31 16.46
N LEU A 142 -3.44 5.44 15.85
CA LEU A 142 -3.57 5.91 14.48
C LEU A 142 -3.05 7.35 14.32
N LEU A 143 -3.43 8.26 15.20
CA LEU A 143 -2.98 9.65 15.12
C LEU A 143 -1.47 9.77 15.30
N ILE A 144 -0.92 9.18 16.36
CA ILE A 144 0.52 9.23 16.67
C ILE A 144 1.31 8.54 15.56
N GLY A 145 0.86 7.36 15.11
CA GLY A 145 1.51 6.61 14.05
C GLY A 145 1.57 7.41 12.73
N THR A 146 0.47 8.04 12.33
CA THR A 146 0.43 8.85 11.11
C THR A 146 1.37 10.06 11.19
N VAL A 147 1.42 10.75 12.33
CA VAL A 147 2.33 11.89 12.52
C VAL A 147 3.79 11.44 12.47
N ILE A 148 4.14 10.35 13.15
CA ILE A 148 5.52 9.80 13.12
C ILE A 148 5.90 9.42 11.68
N VAL A 149 5.02 8.72 10.96
CA VAL A 149 5.28 8.31 9.57
C VAL A 149 5.48 9.54 8.68
N ALA A 150 4.66 10.58 8.83
CA ALA A 150 4.80 11.81 8.05
C ALA A 150 6.15 12.49 8.30
N ILE A 151 6.57 12.61 9.56
CA ILE A 151 7.87 13.20 9.92
C ILE A 151 9.02 12.36 9.33
N VAL A 152 8.96 11.04 9.48
CA VAL A 152 10.00 10.14 8.96
C VAL A 152 10.09 10.24 7.43
N TYR A 153 8.96 10.30 6.72
CA TYR A 153 8.96 10.42 5.26
C TYR A 153 9.56 11.75 4.77
N VAL A 154 9.23 12.85 5.43
CA VAL A 154 9.81 14.16 5.08
C VAL A 154 11.32 14.16 5.28
N ILE A 155 11.81 13.69 6.43
CA ILE A 155 13.26 13.67 6.71
C ILE A 155 13.96 12.64 5.81
N TYR A 156 13.35 11.50 5.54
CA TYR A 156 13.87 10.50 4.60
C TYR A 156 14.01 11.07 3.19
N TYR A 157 13.00 11.80 2.71
CA TYR A 157 13.06 12.45 1.39
C TYR A 157 14.19 13.49 1.32
N ILE A 158 14.36 14.31 2.36
CA ILE A 158 15.48 15.27 2.45
C ILE A 158 16.83 14.53 2.43
N GLY A 159 16.92 13.39 3.14
CA GLY A 159 18.12 12.55 3.13
C GLY A 159 18.43 11.93 1.76
N LEU A 160 17.41 11.48 1.03
CA LEU A 160 17.57 11.01 -0.35
C LEU A 160 18.05 12.14 -1.27
N ALA A 161 17.44 13.32 -1.18
CA ALA A 161 17.87 14.48 -1.95
C ALA A 161 19.29 14.95 -1.57
N GLY A 162 19.78 14.59 -0.38
CA GLY A 162 21.17 14.82 0.02
C GLY A 162 22.17 13.77 -0.47
N ALA A 163 21.68 12.62 -0.95
CA ALA A 163 22.50 11.46 -1.27
C ALA A 163 22.77 11.26 -2.77
N VAL A 164 21.89 11.77 -3.63
CA VAL A 164 21.96 11.57 -5.09
C VAL A 164 21.24 12.72 -5.81
N GLU A 165 21.69 13.03 -7.02
CA GLU A 165 21.04 14.03 -7.87
C GLU A 165 19.62 13.61 -8.24
N SER A 166 18.69 14.57 -8.23
CA SER A 166 17.28 14.34 -8.55
C SER A 166 17.09 13.73 -9.94
N GLU A 167 17.92 14.11 -10.92
CA GLU A 167 17.89 13.58 -12.27
C GLU A 167 18.21 12.07 -12.28
N VAL A 168 19.23 11.64 -11.55
CA VAL A 168 19.61 10.22 -11.40
C VAL A 168 18.49 9.42 -10.72
N MET A 169 17.84 10.02 -9.69
CA MET A 169 16.73 9.39 -9.01
C MET A 169 15.52 9.24 -9.93
N MET A 170 15.17 10.27 -10.71
CA MET A 170 14.05 10.23 -11.65
C MET A 170 14.27 9.24 -12.79
N ALA A 171 15.48 9.19 -13.34
CA ALA A 171 15.84 8.25 -14.41
C ALA A 171 15.93 6.79 -13.93
N GLY A 172 16.44 6.58 -12.72
CA GLY A 172 16.77 5.26 -12.18
C GLY A 172 15.69 4.63 -11.30
N GLY A 173 14.73 5.40 -10.76
CA GLY A 173 13.76 4.91 -9.80
C GLY A 173 14.43 4.13 -8.65
N GLU A 174 14.14 2.83 -8.51
CA GLU A 174 14.74 2.00 -7.46
C GLU A 174 16.27 1.79 -7.63
N ALA A 175 16.79 1.82 -8.84
CA ALA A 175 18.23 1.83 -9.07
C ALA A 175 18.86 3.12 -8.54
N GLY A 176 18.17 4.27 -8.71
CA GLY A 176 18.55 5.54 -8.11
C GLY A 176 18.60 5.47 -6.58
N ALA A 177 17.61 4.83 -5.95
CA ALA A 177 17.61 4.59 -4.51
C ALA A 177 18.82 3.75 -4.05
N LYS A 178 19.16 2.68 -4.79
CA LYS A 178 20.37 1.87 -4.52
C LYS A 178 21.63 2.74 -4.61
N ILE A 179 21.73 3.56 -5.64
CA ILE A 179 22.85 4.50 -5.82
C ILE A 179 22.94 5.47 -4.64
N ALA A 180 21.82 6.02 -4.18
CA ALA A 180 21.79 6.89 -3.01
C ALA A 180 22.39 6.22 -1.76
N PHE A 181 22.00 4.98 -1.47
CA PHE A 181 22.60 4.23 -0.36
C PHE A 181 24.09 3.94 -0.58
N GLN A 182 24.50 3.66 -1.82
CA GLN A 182 25.91 3.42 -2.14
C GLN A 182 26.77 4.68 -2.03
N ASN A 183 26.24 5.84 -2.40
CA ASN A 183 26.92 7.13 -2.25
C ASN A 183 27.21 7.47 -0.79
N ILE A 184 26.27 7.15 0.11
CA ILE A 184 26.38 7.46 1.56
C ILE A 184 27.22 6.40 2.30
N PHE A 185 27.01 5.10 2.01
CA PHE A 185 27.56 3.99 2.81
C PHE A 185 28.61 3.16 2.07
N GLY A 186 29.02 3.60 0.87
CA GLY A 186 29.93 2.85 0.00
C GLY A 186 29.23 1.65 -0.67
N GLN A 187 29.91 1.06 -1.64
CA GLN A 187 29.36 -0.02 -2.49
C GLN A 187 28.82 -1.21 -1.68
N VAL A 188 29.61 -1.73 -0.75
CA VAL A 188 29.25 -2.90 0.05
C VAL A 188 28.20 -2.53 1.11
N GLY A 189 28.41 -1.43 1.84
CA GLY A 189 27.50 -0.97 2.87
C GLY A 189 26.13 -0.60 2.30
N GLY A 190 26.10 0.12 1.18
CA GLY A 190 24.86 0.47 0.50
C GLY A 190 24.09 -0.75 0.00
N ALA A 191 24.76 -1.74 -0.59
CA ALA A 191 24.14 -2.99 -1.00
C ALA A 191 23.58 -3.78 0.20
N ALA A 192 24.31 -3.86 1.31
CA ALA A 192 23.85 -4.52 2.54
C ALA A 192 22.60 -3.85 3.12
N ILE A 193 22.56 -2.51 3.16
CA ILE A 193 21.39 -1.77 3.62
C ILE A 193 20.21 -1.97 2.64
N PHE A 194 20.46 -2.05 1.34
CA PHE A 194 19.43 -2.27 0.35
C PHE A 194 18.75 -3.65 0.48
N VAL A 195 19.43 -4.67 1.03
CA VAL A 195 18.80 -5.95 1.40
C VAL A 195 17.68 -5.73 2.40
N PHE A 196 17.85 -4.82 3.37
CA PHE A 196 16.79 -4.48 4.33
C PHE A 196 15.58 -3.83 3.66
N VAL A 197 15.78 -3.09 2.56
CA VAL A 197 14.68 -2.55 1.74
C VAL A 197 13.86 -3.68 1.13
N VAL A 198 14.52 -4.70 0.55
CA VAL A 198 13.84 -5.89 0.00
C VAL A 198 13.01 -6.60 1.07
N ILE A 199 13.61 -6.85 2.25
CA ILE A 199 12.93 -7.49 3.39
C ILE A 199 11.75 -6.62 3.87
N SER A 200 11.91 -5.31 3.89
CA SER A 200 10.86 -4.34 4.25
C SER A 200 9.66 -4.43 3.33
N CYS A 201 9.88 -4.47 2.01
CA CYS A 201 8.81 -4.61 1.03
C CYS A 201 8.06 -5.93 1.21
N TRP A 202 8.77 -7.04 1.44
CA TRP A 202 8.14 -8.33 1.71
C TRP A 202 7.35 -8.32 3.02
N GLY A 203 7.85 -7.67 4.08
CA GLY A 203 7.11 -7.47 5.32
C GLY A 203 5.82 -6.68 5.13
N THR A 204 5.81 -5.70 4.24
CA THR A 204 4.60 -4.93 3.90
C THR A 204 3.58 -5.81 3.16
N CYS A 205 4.04 -6.64 2.21
CA CYS A 205 3.22 -7.65 1.56
C CYS A 205 2.57 -8.60 2.58
N ASN A 206 3.37 -9.09 3.56
CA ASN A 206 2.86 -9.97 4.62
C ASN A 206 1.76 -9.29 5.45
N GLY A 207 1.93 -8.03 5.82
CA GLY A 207 0.94 -7.29 6.60
C GLY A 207 -0.42 -7.18 5.90
N LEU A 208 -0.44 -6.88 4.59
CA LEU A 208 -1.69 -6.86 3.82
C LEU A 208 -2.26 -8.26 3.58
N THR A 209 -1.42 -9.26 3.36
CA THR A 209 -1.88 -10.63 3.20
C THR A 209 -2.60 -11.15 4.44
N MET A 210 -2.20 -10.72 5.64
CA MET A 210 -2.93 -11.02 6.88
C MET A 210 -4.38 -10.53 6.84
N ALA A 211 -4.65 -9.38 6.23
CA ALA A 211 -6.00 -8.86 6.06
C ALA A 211 -6.77 -9.60 4.97
N VAL A 212 -6.14 -9.88 3.83
CA VAL A 212 -6.80 -10.60 2.71
C VAL A 212 -7.23 -12.00 3.10
N THR A 213 -6.40 -12.74 3.83
CA THR A 213 -6.72 -14.11 4.27
C THR A 213 -7.99 -14.19 5.13
N ARG A 214 -8.39 -13.09 5.75
CA ARG A 214 -9.63 -12.98 6.54
C ARG A 214 -10.80 -12.33 5.78
N GLY A 215 -10.54 -11.68 4.66
CA GLY A 215 -11.52 -10.82 3.99
C GLY A 215 -12.83 -11.50 3.58
N MET A 216 -12.79 -12.72 3.01
CA MET A 216 -14.02 -13.45 2.67
C MET A 216 -14.68 -14.08 3.90
N PHE A 217 -13.91 -14.45 4.92
CA PHE A 217 -14.46 -14.91 6.20
C PHE A 217 -15.29 -13.79 6.86
N ASP A 218 -14.73 -12.60 6.98
CA ASP A 218 -15.41 -11.45 7.58
C ASP A 218 -16.68 -11.11 6.80
N LEU A 219 -16.61 -11.06 5.48
CA LEU A 219 -17.77 -10.85 4.61
C LEU A 219 -18.84 -11.91 4.79
N ALA A 220 -18.45 -13.19 4.91
CA ALA A 220 -19.37 -14.31 5.10
C ALA A 220 -20.06 -14.25 6.47
N VAL A 221 -19.33 -13.88 7.51
CA VAL A 221 -19.86 -13.73 8.87
C VAL A 221 -20.83 -12.55 8.93
N GLU A 222 -20.43 -11.40 8.41
CA GLU A 222 -21.22 -10.16 8.44
C GLU A 222 -22.48 -10.26 7.58
N SER A 223 -22.39 -10.76 6.36
CA SER A 223 -23.55 -10.88 5.46
C SER A 223 -24.57 -11.93 5.91
N GLY A 224 -24.15 -12.92 6.70
CA GLY A 224 -24.98 -14.07 7.07
C GLY A 224 -25.46 -14.93 5.90
N SER A 225 -24.94 -14.69 4.67
CA SER A 225 -25.39 -15.36 3.44
C SER A 225 -25.05 -16.85 3.44
N PRO A 226 -26.01 -17.75 3.18
CA PRO A 226 -25.73 -19.19 3.04
C PRO A 226 -24.83 -19.49 1.82
N LYS A 227 -24.83 -18.63 0.78
CA LYS A 227 -23.95 -18.76 -0.40
C LYS A 227 -22.47 -18.63 -0.06
N LEU A 228 -22.14 -17.94 1.06
CA LEU A 228 -20.78 -17.72 1.53
C LEU A 228 -20.40 -18.64 2.71
N ALA A 229 -21.25 -19.64 3.04
CA ALA A 229 -21.05 -20.49 4.21
C ALA A 229 -19.69 -21.22 4.21
N MET A 230 -19.17 -21.59 3.03
CA MET A 230 -17.87 -22.25 2.91
C MET A 230 -16.70 -21.43 3.45
N PHE A 231 -16.80 -20.10 3.46
CA PHE A 231 -15.75 -19.20 3.97
C PHE A 231 -15.79 -19.02 5.49
N LYS A 232 -16.85 -19.50 6.17
CA LYS A 232 -16.96 -19.46 7.64
C LYS A 232 -16.18 -20.56 8.34
N ASN A 233 -15.70 -21.56 7.60
CA ASN A 233 -14.97 -22.67 8.17
C ASN A 233 -13.57 -22.23 8.62
N VAL A 234 -13.28 -22.46 9.89
CA VAL A 234 -11.99 -22.17 10.52
C VAL A 234 -11.31 -23.49 10.84
N ASP A 235 -10.04 -23.59 10.47
CA ASP A 235 -9.21 -24.76 10.80
C ASP A 235 -8.91 -24.80 12.31
N ALA A 236 -9.12 -25.95 12.93
CA ALA A 236 -8.99 -26.13 14.39
C ALA A 236 -7.53 -25.99 14.89
N ASN A 237 -6.53 -26.27 14.04
CA ASN A 237 -5.12 -26.24 14.44
C ASN A 237 -4.50 -24.85 14.29
N THR A 238 -4.82 -24.18 13.17
CA THR A 238 -4.23 -22.89 12.83
C THR A 238 -5.10 -21.71 13.26
N ASN A 239 -6.38 -21.96 13.54
CA ASN A 239 -7.41 -20.94 13.80
C ASN A 239 -7.57 -19.96 12.63
N MET A 240 -7.33 -20.44 11.39
CA MET A 240 -7.39 -19.64 10.17
C MET A 240 -8.50 -20.13 9.24
N ALA A 241 -9.13 -19.21 8.52
CA ALA A 241 -10.14 -19.49 7.51
C ALA A 241 -9.47 -19.86 6.18
N ASN A 242 -9.02 -21.12 6.03
CA ASN A 242 -8.23 -21.56 4.89
C ASN A 242 -8.93 -21.35 3.54
N ASN A 243 -10.25 -21.54 3.45
CA ASN A 243 -11.00 -21.28 2.22
C ASN A 243 -10.95 -19.79 1.83
N SER A 244 -11.01 -18.89 2.81
CA SER A 244 -10.85 -17.45 2.59
C SER A 244 -9.44 -17.12 2.10
N ALA A 245 -8.41 -17.75 2.68
CA ALA A 245 -7.02 -17.56 2.27
C ALA A 245 -6.76 -18.02 0.83
N VAL A 246 -7.27 -19.22 0.46
CA VAL A 246 -7.15 -19.76 -0.91
C VAL A 246 -7.85 -18.87 -1.93
N PHE A 247 -9.06 -18.40 -1.62
CA PHE A 247 -9.77 -17.46 -2.47
C PHE A 247 -9.00 -16.14 -2.61
N GLY A 248 -8.48 -15.61 -1.51
CA GLY A 248 -7.65 -14.40 -1.51
C GLY A 248 -6.41 -14.56 -2.39
N LEU A 249 -5.70 -15.69 -2.31
CA LEU A 249 -4.56 -16.01 -3.16
C LEU A 249 -4.95 -16.02 -4.64
N LEU A 250 -6.06 -16.69 -4.99
CA LEU A 250 -6.55 -16.76 -6.37
C LEU A 250 -6.85 -15.36 -6.92
N VAL A 251 -7.59 -14.54 -6.17
CA VAL A 251 -7.93 -13.18 -6.60
C VAL A 251 -6.69 -12.30 -6.69
N SER A 252 -5.75 -12.40 -5.74
CA SER A 252 -4.49 -11.64 -5.82
C SER A 252 -3.63 -12.09 -7.00
N SER A 253 -3.65 -13.38 -7.37
CA SER A 253 -2.95 -13.87 -8.56
C SER A 253 -3.57 -13.31 -9.85
N LEU A 254 -4.90 -13.21 -9.93
CA LEU A 254 -5.58 -12.55 -11.05
C LEU A 254 -5.22 -11.06 -11.14
N TRP A 255 -5.17 -10.37 -10.00
CA TRP A 255 -4.70 -8.99 -9.95
C TRP A 255 -3.22 -8.85 -10.32
N LEU A 256 -2.36 -9.82 -9.98
CA LEU A 256 -0.96 -9.81 -10.40
C LEU A 256 -0.82 -9.96 -11.92
N LEU A 257 -1.62 -10.85 -12.54
CA LEU A 257 -1.67 -10.98 -13.99
C LEU A 257 -2.18 -9.69 -14.66
N TYR A 258 -3.21 -9.06 -14.07
CA TYR A 258 -3.69 -7.77 -14.55
C TYR A 258 -2.63 -6.67 -14.39
N PHE A 259 -2.00 -6.56 -13.23
CA PHE A 259 -0.97 -5.57 -12.94
C PHE A 259 0.18 -5.68 -13.95
N TYR A 260 0.64 -6.89 -14.22
CA TYR A 260 1.66 -7.12 -15.24
C TYR A 260 1.19 -6.73 -16.65
N GLY A 261 0.07 -7.30 -17.12
CA GLY A 261 -0.40 -7.10 -18.48
C GLY A 261 -1.00 -5.70 -18.74
N GLY A 262 -1.72 -5.15 -17.77
CA GLY A 262 -2.43 -3.88 -17.89
C GLY A 262 -1.61 -2.68 -17.44
N THR A 263 -1.12 -2.71 -16.20
CA THR A 263 -0.44 -1.55 -15.60
C THR A 263 1.00 -1.43 -16.11
N ILE A 264 1.78 -2.52 -16.09
CA ILE A 264 3.20 -2.48 -16.49
C ILE A 264 3.36 -2.51 -18.00
N MET A 265 2.75 -3.48 -18.69
CA MET A 265 2.90 -3.67 -20.14
C MET A 265 1.98 -2.81 -20.97
N GLY A 266 0.93 -2.22 -20.38
CA GLY A 266 -0.07 -1.42 -21.11
C GLY A 266 -0.89 -2.20 -22.15
N GLY A 267 -0.96 -3.54 -22.02
CA GLY A 267 -1.47 -4.45 -23.05
C GLY A 267 -2.99 -4.56 -23.15
N PHE A 268 -3.77 -4.05 -22.18
CA PHE A 268 -5.23 -4.19 -22.18
C PHE A 268 -5.97 -2.98 -22.80
N GLY A 269 -5.35 -2.29 -23.75
CA GLY A 269 -5.96 -1.18 -24.47
C GLY A 269 -6.46 -0.07 -23.52
N PRO A 270 -7.75 0.30 -23.55
CA PRO A 270 -8.28 1.33 -22.65
C PRO A 270 -8.34 0.90 -21.17
N PHE A 271 -8.35 -0.40 -20.88
CA PHE A 271 -8.38 -0.96 -19.52
C PHE A 271 -6.97 -1.11 -18.90
N LYS A 272 -6.04 -0.24 -19.24
CA LYS A 272 -4.67 -0.17 -18.67
C LYS A 272 -4.58 0.78 -17.47
N PHE A 273 -5.55 0.73 -16.58
CA PHE A 273 -5.56 1.58 -15.39
C PHE A 273 -4.57 1.06 -14.31
N ASP A 274 -4.13 1.98 -13.45
CA ASP A 274 -3.26 1.62 -12.33
C ASP A 274 -4.04 0.90 -11.23
N SER A 275 -3.66 -0.36 -10.95
CA SER A 275 -4.28 -1.19 -9.93
C SER A 275 -3.65 -1.02 -8.54
N SER A 276 -2.63 -0.18 -8.39
CA SER A 276 -2.04 0.15 -7.08
C SER A 276 -2.67 1.39 -6.46
N GLU A 277 -2.89 2.44 -7.26
CA GLU A 277 -3.35 3.74 -6.77
C GLU A 277 -4.88 3.88 -6.79
N LEU A 278 -5.54 3.47 -7.87
CA LEU A 278 -7.00 3.68 -8.03
C LEU A 278 -7.86 2.95 -6.98
N PRO A 279 -7.56 1.72 -6.53
CA PRO A 279 -8.29 1.10 -5.43
C PRO A 279 -8.25 1.90 -4.13
N ILE A 280 -7.12 2.55 -3.84
CA ILE A 280 -6.94 3.41 -2.66
C ILE A 280 -7.83 4.65 -2.79
N ILE A 281 -7.79 5.32 -3.95
CA ILE A 281 -8.60 6.52 -4.19
C ILE A 281 -10.10 6.22 -4.07
N THR A 282 -10.52 5.03 -4.49
CA THR A 282 -11.92 4.60 -4.34
C THR A 282 -12.34 4.54 -2.87
N LEU A 283 -11.43 4.18 -1.95
CA LEU A 283 -11.72 4.24 -0.51
C LEU A 283 -11.99 5.65 -0.04
N TYR A 284 -11.24 6.65 -0.51
CA TYR A 284 -11.52 8.05 -0.15
C TYR A 284 -12.93 8.45 -0.59
N ALA A 285 -13.38 8.01 -1.77
CA ALA A 285 -14.77 8.23 -2.20
C ALA A 285 -15.79 7.53 -1.28
N ILE A 286 -15.50 6.30 -0.84
CA ILE A 286 -16.37 5.52 0.07
C ILE A 286 -16.39 6.12 1.48
N TYR A 287 -15.35 6.80 1.92
CA TYR A 287 -15.33 7.47 3.22
C TYR A 287 -16.28 8.68 3.29
N ILE A 288 -16.58 9.35 2.17
CA ILE A 288 -17.46 10.53 2.14
C ILE A 288 -18.84 10.24 2.75
N PRO A 289 -19.61 9.22 2.32
CA PRO A 289 -20.89 8.91 2.94
C PRO A 289 -20.78 8.53 4.43
N ILE A 290 -19.65 7.92 4.84
CA ILE A 290 -19.40 7.60 6.25
C ILE A 290 -19.24 8.89 7.07
N TYR A 291 -18.48 9.86 6.57
CA TYR A 291 -18.31 11.15 7.23
C TYR A 291 -19.61 11.98 7.24
N ILE A 292 -20.42 11.90 6.17
CA ILE A 292 -21.75 12.51 6.15
C ILE A 292 -22.67 11.88 7.22
N ALA A 293 -22.61 10.56 7.38
CA ALA A 293 -23.37 9.89 8.43
C ALA A 293 -22.87 10.32 9.84
N LEU A 294 -21.58 10.52 10.00
CA LEU A 294 -20.98 11.03 11.23
C LEU A 294 -21.44 12.44 11.58
N LEU A 295 -21.60 13.33 10.58
CA LEU A 295 -22.16 14.68 10.76
C LEU A 295 -23.59 14.70 11.30
N LYS A 296 -24.36 13.64 11.03
CA LYS A 296 -25.75 13.49 11.52
C LYS A 296 -25.83 13.02 12.97
N ARG A 297 -24.72 12.56 13.55
CA ARG A 297 -24.68 12.12 14.95
C ARG A 297 -24.72 13.31 15.89
N ARG A 298 -25.61 13.23 16.91
CA ARG A 298 -25.81 14.29 17.91
C ARG A 298 -25.04 14.08 19.21
N ASP A 299 -24.50 12.89 19.41
CA ASP A 299 -23.80 12.46 20.62
C ASP A 299 -22.32 12.88 20.66
N LEU A 300 -21.79 13.46 19.57
CA LEU A 300 -20.42 13.89 19.49
C LEU A 300 -20.26 15.40 19.73
N PRO A 301 -19.24 15.84 20.50
CA PRO A 301 -18.97 17.26 20.74
C PRO A 301 -18.63 18.03 19.46
N GLY A 302 -18.94 19.34 19.45
CA GLY A 302 -18.93 20.19 18.25
C GLY A 302 -17.73 20.06 17.34
N PHE A 303 -16.49 20.08 17.87
CA PHE A 303 -15.29 19.93 17.05
C PHE A 303 -15.21 18.54 16.41
N ARG A 304 -15.38 17.47 17.20
CA ARG A 304 -15.28 16.08 16.71
C ARG A 304 -16.49 15.66 15.87
N GLY A 305 -17.67 16.19 16.15
CA GLY A 305 -18.90 15.83 15.44
C GLY A 305 -19.16 16.67 14.18
N LYS A 306 -18.58 17.87 14.05
CA LYS A 306 -18.83 18.77 12.92
C LYS A 306 -17.58 19.13 12.17
N VAL A 307 -16.56 19.69 12.83
CA VAL A 307 -15.37 20.21 12.14
C VAL A 307 -14.53 19.08 11.52
N MET A 308 -14.19 18.05 12.31
CA MET A 308 -13.38 16.93 11.81
C MET A 308 -14.01 16.20 10.63
N PRO A 309 -15.31 15.83 10.64
CA PRO A 309 -15.92 15.19 9.49
C PRO A 309 -15.99 16.07 8.24
N ILE A 310 -16.20 17.39 8.40
CA ILE A 310 -16.16 18.31 7.25
C ILE A 310 -14.76 18.35 6.63
N LEU A 311 -13.72 18.51 7.45
CA LEU A 311 -12.35 18.48 6.95
C LEU A 311 -12.03 17.14 6.27
N ALA A 312 -12.46 16.02 6.84
CA ALA A 312 -12.28 14.70 6.25
C ALA A 312 -12.98 14.55 4.89
N ILE A 313 -14.19 15.11 4.74
CA ILE A 313 -14.91 15.16 3.45
C ILE A 313 -14.11 15.99 2.44
N LEU A 314 -13.66 17.18 2.82
CA LEU A 314 -12.88 18.04 1.93
C LEU A 314 -11.58 17.38 1.48
N CYS A 315 -10.84 16.73 2.41
CA CYS A 315 -9.64 15.96 2.07
C CYS A 315 -9.96 14.79 1.13
N SER A 316 -11.05 14.07 1.37
CA SER A 316 -11.46 12.95 0.52
C SER A 316 -11.85 13.42 -0.89
N LEU A 317 -12.59 14.51 -1.00
CA LEU A 317 -12.92 15.13 -2.29
C LEU A 317 -11.67 15.60 -3.03
N PHE A 318 -10.71 16.19 -2.32
CA PHE A 318 -9.43 16.60 -2.88
C PHE A 318 -8.64 15.40 -3.45
N MET A 319 -8.60 14.26 -2.71
CA MET A 319 -7.93 13.05 -3.17
C MET A 319 -8.60 12.46 -4.42
N VAL A 320 -9.94 12.45 -4.47
CA VAL A 320 -10.68 12.02 -5.66
C VAL A 320 -10.43 12.95 -6.85
N PHE A 321 -10.39 14.26 -6.62
CA PHE A 321 -10.03 15.23 -7.66
C PHE A 321 -8.61 15.02 -8.17
N ALA A 322 -7.63 14.85 -7.28
CA ALA A 322 -6.24 14.59 -7.63
C ALA A 322 -6.09 13.34 -8.51
N ALA A 323 -6.82 12.26 -8.17
CA ALA A 323 -6.82 11.04 -8.96
C ALA A 323 -7.43 11.23 -10.36
N ILE A 324 -8.55 11.93 -10.48
CA ILE A 324 -9.17 12.22 -11.77
C ILE A 324 -8.21 13.05 -12.62
N TYR A 325 -7.54 14.02 -12.03
CA TYR A 325 -6.58 14.86 -12.74
C TYR A 325 -5.36 14.08 -13.22
N SER A 326 -4.80 13.21 -12.36
CA SER A 326 -3.61 12.42 -12.66
C SER A 326 -3.89 11.30 -13.66
N HIS A 327 -4.93 10.49 -13.42
CA HIS A 327 -5.23 9.30 -14.22
C HIS A 327 -6.18 9.54 -15.40
N LYS A 328 -6.81 10.73 -15.49
CA LYS A 328 -7.67 11.14 -16.61
C LYS A 328 -8.75 10.06 -16.91
N TRP A 329 -8.85 9.58 -18.14
CA TRP A 329 -9.83 8.58 -18.57
C TRP A 329 -9.65 7.19 -17.92
N ASN A 330 -8.47 6.86 -17.41
CA ASN A 330 -8.22 5.57 -16.78
C ASN A 330 -9.09 5.37 -15.52
N VAL A 331 -9.46 6.45 -14.83
CA VAL A 331 -10.40 6.39 -13.69
C VAL A 331 -11.75 5.83 -14.13
N LEU A 332 -12.27 6.24 -15.30
CA LEU A 332 -13.56 5.75 -15.80
C LEU A 332 -13.51 4.24 -16.08
N TYR A 333 -12.47 3.76 -16.76
CA TYR A 333 -12.31 2.34 -17.05
C TYR A 333 -12.16 1.50 -15.78
N TYR A 334 -11.44 2.01 -14.79
CA TYR A 334 -11.38 1.37 -13.47
C TYR A 334 -12.76 1.32 -12.81
N LEU A 335 -13.52 2.42 -12.81
CA LEU A 335 -14.85 2.46 -12.21
C LEU A 335 -15.82 1.48 -12.86
N ILE A 336 -15.72 1.25 -14.17
CA ILE A 336 -16.53 0.22 -14.87
C ILE A 336 -16.24 -1.16 -14.25
N VAL A 337 -14.96 -1.53 -14.11
CA VAL A 337 -14.57 -2.82 -13.50
C VAL A 337 -15.03 -2.88 -12.05
N PHE A 338 -14.84 -1.80 -11.29
CA PHE A 338 -15.29 -1.69 -9.91
C PHE A 338 -16.79 -1.95 -9.75
N PHE A 339 -17.63 -1.27 -10.54
CA PHE A 339 -19.09 -1.44 -10.47
C PHE A 339 -19.55 -2.82 -10.95
N VAL A 340 -18.90 -3.42 -11.93
CA VAL A 340 -19.19 -4.81 -12.35
C VAL A 340 -18.96 -5.77 -11.19
N ILE A 341 -17.83 -5.63 -10.47
CA ILE A 341 -17.51 -6.47 -9.31
C ILE A 341 -18.52 -6.22 -8.17
N GLU A 342 -18.89 -4.97 -7.90
CA GLU A 342 -19.89 -4.62 -6.89
C GLU A 342 -21.28 -5.21 -7.21
N VAL A 343 -21.70 -5.17 -8.48
CA VAL A 343 -22.96 -5.79 -8.92
C VAL A 343 -22.92 -7.31 -8.72
N ILE A 344 -21.80 -7.96 -9.09
CA ILE A 344 -21.62 -9.40 -8.81
C ILE A 344 -21.69 -9.65 -7.31
N GLY A 345 -21.02 -8.84 -6.48
CA GLY A 345 -21.07 -8.94 -5.02
C GLY A 345 -22.48 -8.81 -4.45
N ALA A 346 -23.31 -7.96 -5.03
CA ALA A 346 -24.69 -7.77 -4.58
C ALA A 346 -25.57 -9.03 -4.69
N PHE A 347 -25.28 -9.91 -5.66
CA PHE A 347 -25.98 -11.21 -5.78
C PHE A 347 -25.69 -12.19 -4.63
N PHE A 348 -24.62 -11.97 -3.90
CA PHE A 348 -24.26 -12.77 -2.73
C PHE A 348 -24.80 -12.17 -1.42
N LYS A 349 -25.38 -10.99 -1.46
CA LYS A 349 -25.98 -10.36 -0.28
C LYS A 349 -27.22 -11.15 0.14
N SER A 350 -27.34 -11.44 1.44
CA SER A 350 -28.54 -12.03 2.01
C SER A 350 -29.70 -11.02 2.02
N GLY A 351 -30.88 -11.44 1.60
CA GLY A 351 -32.09 -10.61 1.65
C GLY A 351 -32.63 -10.33 3.06
N LYS A 352 -31.95 -10.79 4.12
CA LYS A 352 -32.30 -10.45 5.50
C LYS A 352 -31.87 -9.02 5.78
N LYS A 353 -32.85 -8.12 5.90
CA LYS A 353 -32.68 -6.82 6.56
C LYS A 353 -32.16 -7.07 7.98
N ALA A 354 -31.04 -6.45 8.33
CA ALA A 354 -30.57 -6.35 9.70
C ALA A 354 -31.56 -5.54 10.54
#